data_b72cedae14400a6ddf5265b4197e3506
#
_entry.id   b72cedae14400a6ddf5265b4197e3506
#
_cell.length_a   1.000
_cell.length_b   1.000
_cell.length_c   1.000
_cell.angle_alpha   90.00
_cell.angle_beta   90.00
_cell.angle_gamma   90.00
#
_symmetry.space_group_name_H-M   'P 1'
#
loop_
_entity.id
_entity.type
_entity.pdbx_description
1 polymer ?
#
loop_
_entity_poly.entity_id
_entity_poly.type
_entity_poly.pdbx_seq_one_letter_code
_entity_poly.pdbx_strand_id
1 'polypeptide(L)'
;MISIETMAGETSKPSADEDKLRVLLVEDNSADIELVLRELRHGGFEVSSDVVQTAEEFTQQVRANSYQVVLADYNLPQWRGMEAVEVLRREGLDIPLILVSGALGDLTAVECIKRGATDYVLKDRLARLPLAIRAALQEKRLREERKRAQDDLAKKVGELARSNAELEQFAYVASHDLQEPLRMVAAYTQLLAERYRGQLDEQADKYIFYAVDGATRMQTLIQDLLAFSRAGRQGTDLESTDCNEVVEQALKNLQAAIRESDARVDLGSLPSVMANRAQLVQLFQNLIGNAIKFRGNEPPVIQVDAETLEDEWLFTITDNGIGIAPEYCQDIFVIFKRLHTRAEYPGNGIGLAICHKIIEQHGGRIWVESQPGRGSSFKFTLPMREVPAEQERQLEHCS
;
A
#
# COMPACT_ATOMS: atom_id res chain seq x y z
N MET A 1 25.14 -4.87 -23.96
CA MET A 1 24.62 -4.32 -25.22
C MET A 1 23.19 -4.88 -25.36
N ILE A 2 22.19 -4.19 -24.81
CA ILE A 2 20.78 -4.56 -24.88
C ILE A 2 20.14 -3.51 -25.78
N SER A 3 19.66 -3.96 -26.94
CA SER A 3 19.03 -3.14 -27.96
C SER A 3 17.72 -2.55 -27.44
N ILE A 4 17.61 -1.23 -27.50
CA ILE A 4 16.36 -0.50 -27.28
C ILE A 4 15.61 -0.55 -28.61
N GLU A 5 14.64 -1.46 -28.73
CA GLU A 5 13.65 -1.43 -29.81
C GLU A 5 12.66 -0.31 -29.57
N THR A 6 12.68 0.63 -30.48
CA THR A 6 11.77 1.78 -30.58
C THR A 6 10.35 1.24 -30.84
N MET A 7 9.47 1.30 -29.84
CA MET A 7 8.03 1.10 -30.04
C MET A 7 7.47 2.30 -30.81
N ALA A 8 7.41 2.15 -32.14
CA ALA A 8 6.63 3.03 -33.00
C ALA A 8 5.15 2.85 -32.65
N GLY A 9 4.48 3.96 -32.29
CA GLY A 9 3.06 3.97 -31.99
C GLY A 9 2.25 3.49 -33.17
N GLU A 10 1.65 2.32 -33.04
CA GLU A 10 0.55 1.89 -33.92
C GLU A 10 -0.66 2.78 -33.59
N THR A 11 -0.95 3.70 -34.51
CA THR A 11 -2.27 4.33 -34.60
C THR A 11 -3.27 3.22 -34.97
N SER A 12 -3.94 2.67 -33.94
CA SER A 12 -5.01 1.70 -34.12
C SER A 12 -6.08 2.33 -35.01
N LYS A 13 -6.33 1.72 -36.17
CA LYS A 13 -7.51 2.01 -37.02
C LYS A 13 -8.76 1.84 -36.11
N PRO A 14 -9.73 2.77 -36.16
CA PRO A 14 -10.99 2.61 -35.45
C PRO A 14 -11.63 1.27 -35.83
N SER A 15 -12.09 0.51 -34.82
CA SER A 15 -12.78 -0.75 -35.05
C SER A 15 -14.10 -0.49 -35.79
N ALA A 16 -14.51 -1.37 -36.71
CA ALA A 16 -15.72 -1.24 -37.50
C ALA A 16 -17.04 -1.13 -36.71
N ASP A 17 -16.98 -1.28 -35.38
CA ASP A 17 -18.10 -1.13 -34.46
C ASP A 17 -18.22 0.31 -33.88
N GLU A 18 -17.21 1.15 -34.08
CA GLU A 18 -17.20 2.55 -33.61
C GLU A 18 -18.05 3.49 -34.47
N ASP A 19 -18.39 3.09 -35.68
CA ASP A 19 -19.13 3.88 -36.66
C ASP A 19 -20.65 3.69 -36.51
N LYS A 20 -21.14 2.64 -35.81
CA LYS A 20 -22.56 2.44 -35.55
C LYS A 20 -22.98 3.27 -34.34
N LEU A 21 -23.87 4.24 -34.59
CA LEU A 21 -24.34 5.19 -33.57
C LEU A 21 -25.86 5.08 -33.39
N ARG A 22 -26.30 4.67 -32.20
CA ARG A 22 -27.72 4.70 -31.85
C ARG A 22 -28.05 5.96 -31.04
N VAL A 23 -28.82 6.83 -31.67
CA VAL A 23 -29.14 8.19 -31.17
C VAL A 23 -30.60 8.30 -30.81
N LEU A 24 -30.90 8.91 -29.68
CA LEU A 24 -32.25 9.42 -29.37
C LEU A 24 -32.30 10.93 -29.66
N LEU A 25 -33.14 11.32 -30.61
CA LEU A 25 -33.36 12.72 -30.98
C LEU A 25 -34.58 13.26 -30.25
N VAL A 26 -34.41 14.38 -29.57
CA VAL A 26 -35.49 15.13 -28.94
C VAL A 26 -35.68 16.42 -29.72
N GLU A 27 -36.56 16.39 -30.70
CA GLU A 27 -36.75 17.47 -31.68
C GLU A 27 -38.17 17.40 -32.25
N ASP A 28 -38.83 18.53 -32.43
CA ASP A 28 -40.17 18.64 -33.01
C ASP A 28 -40.17 19.08 -34.50
N ASN A 29 -39.05 19.63 -34.95
CA ASN A 29 -38.91 20.12 -36.33
C ASN A 29 -38.27 19.04 -37.23
N SER A 30 -39.03 18.52 -38.19
CA SER A 30 -38.57 17.51 -39.14
C SER A 30 -37.37 17.94 -40.02
N ALA A 31 -37.29 19.24 -40.37
CA ALA A 31 -36.17 19.77 -41.14
C ALA A 31 -34.86 19.76 -40.35
N ASP A 32 -34.91 20.06 -39.03
CA ASP A 32 -33.77 20.01 -38.16
C ASP A 32 -33.29 18.56 -37.91
N ILE A 33 -34.24 17.62 -37.78
CA ILE A 33 -33.94 16.17 -37.69
C ILE A 33 -33.16 15.72 -38.91
N GLU A 34 -33.63 16.03 -40.14
CA GLU A 34 -32.94 15.67 -41.36
C GLU A 34 -31.51 16.27 -41.43
N LEU A 35 -31.38 17.53 -41.02
CA LEU A 35 -30.11 18.23 -41.04
C LEU A 35 -29.11 17.59 -40.06
N VAL A 36 -29.49 17.27 -38.85
CA VAL A 36 -28.68 16.56 -37.86
C VAL A 36 -28.26 15.20 -38.34
N LEU A 37 -29.20 14.40 -38.86
CA LEU A 37 -28.88 13.04 -39.38
C LEU A 37 -27.94 13.08 -40.60
N ARG A 38 -28.08 14.08 -41.47
CA ARG A 38 -27.19 14.28 -42.61
C ARG A 38 -25.76 14.61 -42.13
N GLU A 39 -25.61 15.53 -41.19
CA GLU A 39 -24.31 15.90 -40.65
C GLU A 39 -23.62 14.73 -39.92
N LEU A 40 -24.36 13.90 -39.22
CA LEU A 40 -23.79 12.69 -38.57
C LEU A 40 -23.29 11.68 -39.61
N ARG A 41 -24.04 11.45 -40.70
CA ARG A 41 -23.61 10.58 -41.80
C ARG A 41 -22.38 11.15 -42.52
N HIS A 42 -22.34 12.46 -42.77
CA HIS A 42 -21.15 13.13 -43.32
C HIS A 42 -19.93 13.00 -42.40
N GLY A 43 -20.15 12.98 -41.06
CA GLY A 43 -19.13 12.73 -40.07
C GLY A 43 -18.68 11.27 -39.95
N GLY A 44 -19.20 10.37 -40.80
CA GLY A 44 -18.79 8.96 -40.89
C GLY A 44 -19.54 8.01 -39.94
N PHE A 45 -20.65 8.43 -39.32
CA PHE A 45 -21.47 7.54 -38.50
C PHE A 45 -22.52 6.77 -39.31
N GLU A 46 -22.68 5.49 -39.03
CA GLU A 46 -23.83 4.68 -39.43
C GLU A 46 -24.93 4.86 -38.36
N VAL A 47 -25.88 5.78 -38.63
CA VAL A 47 -26.84 6.25 -37.60
C VAL A 47 -28.13 5.44 -37.63
N SER A 48 -28.49 4.88 -36.48
CA SER A 48 -29.85 4.42 -36.15
C SER A 48 -30.46 5.40 -35.13
N SER A 49 -31.62 5.98 -35.43
CA SER A 49 -32.22 7.02 -34.60
C SER A 49 -33.66 6.75 -34.32
N ASP A 50 -34.06 7.04 -33.08
CA ASP A 50 -35.45 7.20 -32.67
C ASP A 50 -35.68 8.70 -32.37
N VAL A 51 -36.90 9.19 -32.64
CA VAL A 51 -37.28 10.61 -32.45
C VAL A 51 -38.41 10.68 -31.46
N VAL A 52 -38.33 11.61 -30.53
CA VAL A 52 -39.34 11.88 -29.50
C VAL A 52 -39.55 13.37 -29.35
N GLN A 53 -40.77 13.77 -29.00
CA GLN A 53 -41.15 15.19 -28.86
C GLN A 53 -41.59 15.55 -27.43
N THR A 54 -41.93 14.56 -26.62
CA THR A 54 -42.43 14.77 -25.25
C THR A 54 -41.56 14.12 -24.20
N ALA A 55 -41.65 14.58 -22.95
CA ALA A 55 -40.93 13.99 -21.82
C ALA A 55 -41.37 12.57 -21.50
N GLU A 56 -42.66 12.26 -21.74
CA GLU A 56 -43.24 10.92 -21.56
C GLU A 56 -42.65 9.93 -22.59
N GLU A 57 -42.64 10.30 -23.87
CA GLU A 57 -42.04 9.50 -24.95
C GLU A 57 -40.53 9.27 -24.68
N PHE A 58 -39.81 10.34 -24.29
CA PHE A 58 -38.41 10.26 -23.94
C PHE A 58 -38.20 9.26 -22.84
N THR A 59 -38.96 9.36 -21.74
CA THR A 59 -38.85 8.43 -20.60
C THR A 59 -39.14 6.99 -20.99
N GLN A 60 -40.16 6.77 -21.84
CA GLN A 60 -40.51 5.45 -22.34
C GLN A 60 -39.39 4.87 -23.21
N GLN A 61 -38.79 5.66 -24.10
CA GLN A 61 -37.72 5.21 -25.02
C GLN A 61 -36.45 4.87 -24.28
N VAL A 62 -35.99 5.69 -23.32
CA VAL A 62 -34.76 5.44 -22.59
C VAL A 62 -34.86 4.21 -21.63
N ARG A 63 -36.11 3.85 -21.23
CA ARG A 63 -36.38 2.61 -20.48
C ARG A 63 -36.45 1.37 -21.35
N ALA A 64 -37.00 1.49 -22.57
CA ALA A 64 -37.22 0.37 -23.48
C ALA A 64 -36.00 0.02 -24.32
N ASN A 65 -35.15 0.99 -24.59
CA ASN A 65 -34.04 0.89 -25.53
C ASN A 65 -32.73 1.44 -24.94
N SER A 66 -31.59 0.99 -25.50
CA SER A 66 -30.28 1.54 -25.15
C SER A 66 -29.80 2.50 -26.24
N TYR A 67 -29.37 3.68 -25.84
CA TYR A 67 -28.82 4.72 -26.70
C TYR A 67 -27.40 5.05 -26.30
N GLN A 68 -26.56 5.39 -27.29
CA GLN A 68 -25.19 5.80 -27.04
C GLN A 68 -25.08 7.28 -26.76
N VAL A 69 -25.98 8.10 -27.35
CA VAL A 69 -26.05 9.54 -27.17
C VAL A 69 -27.48 10.03 -27.30
N VAL A 70 -27.82 11.07 -26.55
CA VAL A 70 -29.05 11.86 -26.70
C VAL A 70 -28.70 13.20 -27.34
N LEU A 71 -29.41 13.59 -28.36
CA LEU A 71 -29.34 14.92 -28.96
C LEU A 71 -30.69 15.62 -28.71
N ALA A 72 -30.69 16.71 -27.98
CA ALA A 72 -31.93 17.39 -27.61
C ALA A 72 -31.91 18.85 -28.06
N ASP A 73 -33.01 19.32 -28.72
CA ASP A 73 -33.18 20.74 -28.89
C ASP A 73 -33.38 21.39 -27.53
N TYR A 74 -32.76 22.54 -27.35
CA TYR A 74 -32.89 23.32 -26.12
C TYR A 74 -34.32 23.83 -25.90
N ASN A 75 -34.99 24.28 -26.98
CA ASN A 75 -36.33 24.90 -26.94
C ASN A 75 -37.37 24.01 -27.65
N LEU A 76 -38.07 23.21 -26.88
CA LEU A 76 -39.22 22.44 -27.36
C LEU A 76 -40.53 23.10 -26.91
N PRO A 77 -41.64 22.91 -27.63
CA PRO A 77 -42.91 23.57 -27.30
C PRO A 77 -43.51 23.24 -25.93
N GLN A 78 -43.27 22.01 -25.44
CA GLN A 78 -43.88 21.45 -24.22
C GLN A 78 -42.91 21.26 -23.05
N TRP A 79 -41.63 21.17 -23.32
CA TRP A 79 -40.60 20.98 -22.31
C TRP A 79 -39.23 21.50 -22.80
N ARG A 80 -38.23 21.55 -21.93
CA ARG A 80 -36.90 21.99 -22.32
C ARG A 80 -35.96 20.79 -22.45
N GLY A 81 -35.11 20.76 -23.47
CA GLY A 81 -34.13 19.68 -23.67
C GLY A 81 -33.22 19.40 -22.44
N MET A 82 -33.03 20.42 -21.58
CA MET A 82 -32.33 20.24 -20.31
C MET A 82 -33.03 19.33 -19.30
N GLU A 83 -34.35 19.20 -19.36
CA GLU A 83 -35.10 18.30 -18.48
C GLU A 83 -34.81 16.83 -18.79
N ALA A 84 -34.35 16.53 -19.99
CA ALA A 84 -33.87 15.18 -20.37
C ALA A 84 -32.68 14.73 -19.51
N VAL A 85 -31.82 15.67 -19.09
CA VAL A 85 -30.71 15.36 -18.16
C VAL A 85 -31.23 14.85 -16.80
N GLU A 86 -32.31 15.50 -16.31
CA GLU A 86 -32.93 15.12 -15.03
C GLU A 86 -33.60 13.75 -15.12
N VAL A 87 -34.22 13.43 -16.28
CA VAL A 87 -34.82 12.13 -16.54
C VAL A 87 -33.71 11.05 -16.57
N LEU A 88 -32.62 11.25 -17.34
CA LEU A 88 -31.53 10.32 -17.41
C LEU A 88 -30.92 10.04 -16.01
N ARG A 89 -30.73 11.09 -15.21
CA ARG A 89 -30.23 10.97 -13.83
C ARG A 89 -31.20 10.20 -12.92
N ARG A 90 -32.49 10.46 -13.01
CA ARG A 90 -33.54 9.77 -12.24
C ARG A 90 -33.60 8.28 -12.59
N GLU A 91 -33.43 7.93 -13.87
CA GLU A 91 -33.42 6.56 -14.36
C GLU A 91 -32.06 5.86 -14.15
N GLY A 92 -31.05 6.56 -13.61
CA GLY A 92 -29.71 6.01 -13.37
C GLY A 92 -28.91 5.70 -14.64
N LEU A 93 -29.24 6.36 -15.76
CA LEU A 93 -28.63 6.13 -17.07
C LEU A 93 -27.49 7.13 -17.33
N ASP A 94 -26.29 6.61 -17.56
CA ASP A 94 -25.12 7.40 -17.97
C ASP A 94 -25.03 7.47 -19.51
N ILE A 95 -25.95 8.25 -20.11
CA ILE A 95 -25.98 8.49 -21.54
C ILE A 95 -25.56 9.95 -21.78
N PRO A 96 -24.52 10.21 -22.60
CA PRO A 96 -24.13 11.56 -22.95
C PRO A 96 -25.30 12.33 -23.60
N LEU A 97 -25.58 13.53 -23.14
CA LEU A 97 -26.60 14.41 -23.72
C LEU A 97 -25.93 15.66 -24.30
N ILE A 98 -26.14 15.89 -25.59
CA ILE A 98 -25.66 17.06 -26.31
C ILE A 98 -26.85 17.91 -26.70
N LEU A 99 -26.83 19.18 -26.31
CA LEU A 99 -27.85 20.11 -26.69
C LEU A 99 -27.59 20.67 -28.08
N VAL A 100 -28.66 20.75 -28.89
CA VAL A 100 -28.63 21.38 -30.21
C VAL A 100 -29.54 22.57 -30.18
N SER A 101 -29.07 23.78 -30.49
CA SER A 101 -29.88 24.99 -30.35
C SER A 101 -29.63 26.00 -31.46
N GLY A 102 -30.67 26.73 -31.89
CA GLY A 102 -30.54 27.80 -32.89
C GLY A 102 -29.90 29.09 -32.35
N ALA A 103 -30.09 29.40 -31.07
CA ALA A 103 -29.47 30.55 -30.42
C ALA A 103 -29.33 30.32 -28.92
N LEU A 104 -28.10 30.07 -28.47
CA LEU A 104 -27.75 30.03 -27.05
C LEU A 104 -26.76 31.18 -26.76
N GLY A 105 -27.10 32.05 -25.82
CA GLY A 105 -26.10 32.99 -25.31
C GLY A 105 -25.03 32.25 -24.51
N ASP A 106 -23.78 32.74 -24.50
CA ASP A 106 -22.62 32.10 -23.84
C ASP A 106 -22.88 31.73 -22.38
N LEU A 107 -23.62 32.55 -21.64
CA LEU A 107 -24.02 32.31 -20.25
C LEU A 107 -24.93 31.08 -20.11
N THR A 108 -25.88 30.91 -21.00
CA THR A 108 -26.82 29.78 -21.00
C THR A 108 -26.12 28.46 -21.34
N ALA A 109 -25.16 28.48 -22.27
CA ALA A 109 -24.40 27.33 -22.64
C ALA A 109 -23.55 26.79 -21.44
N VAL A 110 -22.86 27.67 -20.70
CA VAL A 110 -22.09 27.30 -19.48
C VAL A 110 -23.02 26.74 -18.40
N GLU A 111 -24.23 27.29 -18.24
CA GLU A 111 -25.20 26.80 -17.28
C GLU A 111 -25.71 25.39 -17.64
N CYS A 112 -25.95 25.11 -18.90
CA CYS A 112 -26.33 23.79 -19.37
C CYS A 112 -25.29 22.71 -19.05
N ILE A 113 -24.01 22.99 -19.28
CA ILE A 113 -22.92 22.08 -18.94
C ILE A 113 -22.84 21.85 -17.42
N LYS A 114 -22.94 22.92 -16.60
CA LYS A 114 -22.96 22.80 -15.13
C LYS A 114 -24.13 21.96 -14.61
N ARG A 115 -25.26 21.97 -15.29
CA ARG A 115 -26.45 21.17 -14.96
C ARG A 115 -26.36 19.72 -15.44
N GLY A 116 -25.36 19.37 -16.24
CA GLY A 116 -25.05 17.98 -16.61
C GLY A 116 -25.23 17.63 -18.08
N ALA A 117 -25.45 18.61 -18.98
CA ALA A 117 -25.28 18.36 -20.40
C ALA A 117 -23.80 18.09 -20.71
N THR A 118 -23.51 17.13 -21.59
CA THR A 118 -22.15 16.77 -21.93
C THR A 118 -21.48 17.81 -22.83
N ASP A 119 -22.20 18.33 -23.79
CA ASP A 119 -21.78 19.42 -24.71
C ASP A 119 -23.00 20.14 -25.27
N TYR A 120 -22.76 21.22 -26.03
CA TYR A 120 -23.77 21.89 -26.84
C TYR A 120 -23.26 22.20 -28.22
N VAL A 121 -24.15 22.21 -29.22
CA VAL A 121 -23.83 22.53 -30.60
C VAL A 121 -24.87 23.49 -31.13
N LEU A 122 -24.46 24.59 -31.80
CA LEU A 122 -25.35 25.53 -32.46
C LEU A 122 -25.82 24.95 -33.78
N LYS A 123 -27.10 25.16 -34.13
CA LYS A 123 -27.72 24.71 -35.39
C LYS A 123 -27.07 25.34 -36.64
N ASP A 124 -26.41 26.47 -36.51
CA ASP A 124 -25.58 27.11 -37.57
C ASP A 124 -24.18 26.50 -37.71
N ARG A 125 -23.77 25.65 -36.78
CA ARG A 125 -22.44 24.98 -36.72
C ARG A 125 -22.53 23.45 -36.53
N LEU A 126 -23.54 22.83 -37.12
CA LEU A 126 -23.77 21.37 -37.00
C LEU A 126 -22.61 20.50 -37.50
N ALA A 127 -21.74 21.04 -38.33
CA ALA A 127 -20.49 20.35 -38.74
C ALA A 127 -19.58 19.98 -37.53
N ARG A 128 -19.75 20.62 -36.35
CA ARG A 128 -19.06 20.26 -35.10
C ARG A 128 -19.68 19.05 -34.39
N LEU A 129 -20.94 18.69 -34.70
CA LEU A 129 -21.70 17.67 -33.97
C LEU A 129 -21.01 16.28 -33.97
N PRO A 130 -20.48 15.77 -35.11
CA PRO A 130 -19.76 14.49 -35.10
C PRO A 130 -18.56 14.47 -34.16
N LEU A 131 -17.80 15.57 -34.08
CA LEU A 131 -16.65 15.70 -33.18
C LEU A 131 -17.10 15.73 -31.71
N ALA A 132 -18.15 16.47 -31.39
CA ALA A 132 -18.72 16.55 -30.03
C ALA A 132 -19.20 15.17 -29.54
N ILE A 133 -19.85 14.39 -30.42
CA ILE A 133 -20.30 13.03 -30.10
C ILE A 133 -19.11 12.10 -29.85
N ARG A 134 -18.08 12.11 -30.72
CA ARG A 134 -16.88 11.29 -30.52
C ARG A 134 -16.20 11.61 -29.19
N ALA A 135 -16.06 12.88 -28.85
CA ALA A 135 -15.48 13.32 -27.58
C ALA A 135 -16.30 12.83 -26.37
N ALA A 136 -17.64 12.98 -26.45
CA ALA A 136 -18.54 12.55 -25.38
C ALA A 136 -18.52 11.02 -25.15
N LEU A 137 -18.51 10.24 -26.24
CA LEU A 137 -18.41 8.78 -26.18
C LEU A 137 -17.06 8.32 -25.67
N GLN A 138 -15.96 8.97 -26.07
CA GLN A 138 -14.63 8.69 -25.58
C GLN A 138 -14.49 8.98 -24.10
N GLU A 139 -14.99 10.13 -23.63
CA GLU A 139 -14.99 10.48 -22.21
C GLU A 139 -15.76 9.45 -21.37
N LYS A 140 -16.94 9.03 -21.85
CA LYS A 140 -17.73 7.97 -21.21
C LYS A 140 -16.95 6.66 -21.10
N ARG A 141 -16.33 6.18 -22.20
CA ARG A 141 -15.51 4.97 -22.22
C ARG A 141 -14.37 5.03 -21.18
N LEU A 142 -13.61 6.14 -21.19
CA LEU A 142 -12.51 6.32 -20.23
C LEU A 142 -12.99 6.32 -18.77
N ARG A 143 -14.16 6.91 -18.51
CA ARG A 143 -14.77 6.92 -17.18
C ARG A 143 -15.17 5.51 -16.74
N GLU A 144 -15.78 4.73 -17.62
CA GLU A 144 -16.18 3.34 -17.36
C GLU A 144 -14.94 2.42 -17.15
N GLU A 145 -13.92 2.56 -17.99
CA GLU A 145 -12.66 1.80 -17.86
C GLU A 145 -11.95 2.11 -16.55
N ARG A 146 -11.86 3.40 -16.20
CA ARG A 146 -11.29 3.83 -14.91
C ARG A 146 -12.05 3.23 -13.73
N LYS A 147 -13.38 3.25 -13.77
CA LYS A 147 -14.22 2.67 -12.71
C LYS A 147 -13.99 1.18 -12.58
N ARG A 148 -14.01 0.44 -13.70
CA ARG A 148 -13.73 -1.03 -13.70
C ARG A 148 -12.34 -1.34 -13.15
N ALA A 149 -11.31 -0.59 -13.57
CA ALA A 149 -9.96 -0.78 -13.07
C ALA A 149 -9.84 -0.49 -11.56
N GLN A 150 -10.57 0.51 -11.05
CA GLN A 150 -10.63 0.82 -9.61
C GLN A 150 -11.32 -0.31 -8.82
N ASP A 151 -12.46 -0.81 -9.33
CA ASP A 151 -13.21 -1.90 -8.69
C ASP A 151 -12.39 -3.20 -8.66
N ASP A 152 -11.70 -3.53 -9.76
CA ASP A 152 -10.81 -4.70 -9.85
C ASP A 152 -9.60 -4.57 -8.90
N LEU A 153 -9.02 -3.37 -8.82
CA LEU A 153 -7.91 -3.10 -7.89
C LEU A 153 -8.37 -3.26 -6.43
N ALA A 154 -9.52 -2.68 -6.08
CA ALA A 154 -10.08 -2.79 -4.74
C ALA A 154 -10.35 -4.25 -4.36
N LYS A 155 -10.87 -5.05 -5.29
CA LYS A 155 -11.08 -6.49 -5.11
C LYS A 155 -9.77 -7.24 -4.86
N LYS A 156 -8.75 -7.00 -5.69
CA LYS A 156 -7.42 -7.64 -5.55
C LYS A 156 -6.74 -7.27 -4.24
N VAL A 157 -6.82 -5.99 -3.82
CA VAL A 157 -6.30 -5.54 -2.52
C VAL A 157 -6.98 -6.27 -1.38
N GLY A 158 -8.30 -6.42 -1.43
CA GLY A 158 -9.05 -7.18 -0.42
C GLY A 158 -8.68 -8.67 -0.36
N GLU A 159 -8.50 -9.33 -1.51
CA GLU A 159 -8.07 -10.73 -1.61
C GLU A 159 -6.65 -10.92 -1.04
N LEU A 160 -5.71 -10.02 -1.38
CA LEU A 160 -4.35 -10.04 -0.87
C LEU A 160 -4.29 -9.83 0.65
N ALA A 161 -5.05 -8.86 1.17
CA ALA A 161 -5.12 -8.59 2.61
C ALA A 161 -5.65 -9.81 3.37
N ARG A 162 -6.70 -10.47 2.85
CA ARG A 162 -7.27 -11.68 3.43
C ARG A 162 -6.27 -12.84 3.42
N SER A 163 -5.62 -13.10 2.28
CA SER A 163 -4.63 -14.18 2.14
C SER A 163 -3.44 -13.96 3.07
N ASN A 164 -2.97 -12.71 3.22
CA ASN A 164 -1.90 -12.37 4.14
C ASN A 164 -2.31 -12.63 5.60
N ALA A 165 -3.53 -12.25 5.99
CA ALA A 165 -4.05 -12.50 7.33
C ALA A 165 -4.20 -14.00 7.63
N GLU A 166 -4.66 -14.80 6.66
CA GLU A 166 -4.77 -16.27 6.77
C GLU A 166 -3.38 -16.91 6.92
N LEU A 167 -2.37 -16.46 6.16
CA LEU A 167 -0.99 -16.93 6.25
C LEU A 167 -0.37 -16.61 7.61
N GLU A 168 -0.58 -15.39 8.12
CA GLU A 168 -0.12 -14.97 9.45
C GLU A 168 -0.78 -15.79 10.56
N GLN A 169 -2.07 -16.08 10.41
CA GLN A 169 -2.80 -16.93 11.36
C GLN A 169 -2.28 -18.36 11.36
N PHE A 170 -2.04 -18.90 10.18
CA PHE A 170 -1.46 -20.23 10.05
C PHE A 170 -0.07 -20.31 10.70
N ALA A 171 0.80 -19.33 10.43
CA ALA A 171 2.14 -19.27 11.03
C ALA A 171 2.08 -19.18 12.56
N TYR A 172 1.10 -18.44 13.11
CA TYR A 172 0.90 -18.31 14.55
C TYR A 172 0.45 -19.65 15.19
N VAL A 173 -0.60 -20.28 14.63
CA VAL A 173 -1.14 -21.54 15.18
C VAL A 173 -0.11 -22.65 15.07
N ALA A 174 0.50 -22.83 13.90
CA ALA A 174 1.53 -23.84 13.69
C ALA A 174 2.72 -23.66 14.64
N SER A 175 3.16 -22.43 14.85
CA SER A 175 4.28 -22.14 15.77
C SER A 175 3.92 -22.43 17.22
N HIS A 176 2.70 -22.11 17.66
CA HIS A 176 2.22 -22.42 19.00
C HIS A 176 2.21 -23.94 19.25
N ASP A 177 1.66 -24.68 18.32
CA ASP A 177 1.51 -26.15 18.45
C ASP A 177 2.86 -26.91 18.37
N LEU A 178 3.86 -26.27 17.72
CA LEU A 178 5.24 -26.77 17.69
C LEU A 178 6.02 -26.44 18.98
N GLN A 179 5.66 -25.38 19.70
CA GLN A 179 6.39 -24.98 20.92
C GLN A 179 6.30 -26.01 22.05
N GLU A 180 5.11 -26.60 22.26
CA GLU A 180 4.90 -27.50 23.39
C GLU A 180 5.71 -28.81 23.27
N PRO A 181 5.61 -29.57 22.16
CA PRO A 181 6.44 -30.76 22.00
C PRO A 181 7.95 -30.46 22.02
N LEU A 182 8.36 -29.33 21.45
CA LEU A 182 9.77 -28.95 21.43
C LEU A 182 10.31 -28.55 22.79
N ARG A 183 9.47 -27.91 23.63
CA ARG A 183 9.82 -27.62 25.03
C ARG A 183 10.09 -28.92 25.80
N MET A 184 9.30 -29.97 25.56
CA MET A 184 9.52 -31.29 26.17
C MET A 184 10.84 -31.91 25.68
N VAL A 185 11.10 -31.89 24.37
CA VAL A 185 12.37 -32.39 23.81
C VAL A 185 13.58 -31.65 24.39
N ALA A 186 13.54 -30.32 24.44
CA ALA A 186 14.60 -29.50 25.03
C ALA A 186 14.83 -29.85 26.53
N ALA A 187 13.76 -29.93 27.30
CA ALA A 187 13.85 -30.23 28.73
C ALA A 187 14.47 -31.61 28.99
N TYR A 188 14.01 -32.64 28.28
CA TYR A 188 14.55 -34.00 28.47
C TYR A 188 15.98 -34.15 27.94
N THR A 189 16.32 -33.50 26.87
CA THR A 189 17.72 -33.51 26.36
C THR A 189 18.67 -32.76 27.30
N GLN A 190 18.25 -31.66 27.92
CA GLN A 190 18.99 -30.95 28.97
C GLN A 190 19.16 -31.81 30.21
N LEU A 191 18.12 -32.47 30.69
CA LEU A 191 18.23 -33.40 31.84
C LEU A 191 19.20 -34.57 31.55
N LEU A 192 19.20 -35.10 30.33
CA LEU A 192 20.16 -36.10 29.90
C LEU A 192 21.58 -35.54 29.94
N ALA A 193 21.82 -34.34 29.43
CA ALA A 193 23.12 -33.68 29.46
C ALA A 193 23.61 -33.46 30.90
N GLU A 194 22.74 -32.94 31.81
CA GLU A 194 23.09 -32.70 33.21
C GLU A 194 23.40 -33.98 33.97
N ARG A 195 22.59 -35.03 33.75
CA ARG A 195 22.66 -36.26 34.54
C ARG A 195 23.78 -37.20 34.11
N TYR A 196 24.10 -37.26 32.82
CA TYR A 196 25.00 -38.27 32.23
C TYR A 196 26.26 -37.72 31.63
N ARG A 197 26.52 -36.41 31.71
CA ARG A 197 27.75 -35.76 31.20
C ARG A 197 28.99 -36.36 31.83
N GLY A 198 29.88 -36.87 30.99
CA GLY A 198 31.12 -37.53 31.41
C GLY A 198 30.93 -38.90 32.08
N GLN A 199 29.72 -39.46 32.11
CA GLN A 199 29.42 -40.81 32.60
C GLN A 199 29.24 -41.82 31.44
N LEU A 200 29.11 -41.34 30.23
CA LEU A 200 29.00 -42.11 29.00
C LEU A 200 30.28 -41.91 28.16
N ASP A 201 30.34 -42.56 27.02
CA ASP A 201 31.49 -42.37 26.11
C ASP A 201 31.47 -40.99 25.44
N GLU A 202 32.60 -40.55 24.90
CA GLU A 202 32.71 -39.24 24.23
C GLU A 202 31.73 -39.06 23.07
N GLN A 203 31.30 -40.15 22.46
CA GLN A 203 30.38 -40.15 21.34
C GLN A 203 28.94 -39.88 21.80
N ALA A 204 28.57 -40.42 22.93
CA ALA A 204 27.29 -40.14 23.57
C ALA A 204 27.20 -38.69 24.05
N ASP A 205 28.25 -38.15 24.67
CA ASP A 205 28.33 -36.74 25.07
C ASP A 205 28.17 -35.80 23.86
N LYS A 206 28.77 -36.15 22.72
CA LYS A 206 28.61 -35.44 21.45
C LYS A 206 27.16 -35.47 20.93
N TYR A 207 26.49 -36.63 20.96
CA TYR A 207 25.11 -36.77 20.52
C TYR A 207 24.16 -35.99 21.40
N ILE A 208 24.34 -36.02 22.71
CA ILE A 208 23.57 -35.24 23.66
C ILE A 208 23.74 -33.73 23.40
N PHE A 209 24.98 -33.29 23.20
CA PHE A 209 25.28 -31.90 22.86
C PHE A 209 24.54 -31.45 21.59
N TYR A 210 24.60 -32.24 20.52
CA TYR A 210 23.87 -31.88 19.26
C TYR A 210 22.35 -31.90 19.42
N ALA A 211 21.81 -32.80 20.26
CA ALA A 211 20.40 -32.87 20.53
C ALA A 211 19.91 -31.64 21.31
N VAL A 212 20.64 -31.25 22.35
CA VAL A 212 20.35 -30.02 23.14
C VAL A 212 20.45 -28.77 22.28
N ASP A 213 21.54 -28.63 21.52
CA ASP A 213 21.75 -27.50 20.62
C ASP A 213 20.65 -27.42 19.55
N GLY A 214 20.29 -28.57 18.96
CA GLY A 214 19.22 -28.66 17.97
C GLY A 214 17.85 -28.25 18.53
N ALA A 215 17.50 -28.77 19.71
CA ALA A 215 16.23 -28.44 20.38
C ALA A 215 16.13 -26.94 20.77
N THR A 216 17.20 -26.39 21.37
CA THR A 216 17.26 -24.98 21.75
C THR A 216 17.13 -24.08 20.52
N ARG A 217 17.76 -24.45 19.42
CA ARG A 217 17.66 -23.72 18.15
C ARG A 217 16.26 -23.67 17.58
N MET A 218 15.58 -24.81 17.51
CA MET A 218 14.21 -24.87 17.03
C MET A 218 13.29 -24.03 17.90
N GLN A 219 13.48 -24.05 19.23
CA GLN A 219 12.72 -23.22 20.16
C GLN A 219 12.90 -21.73 19.87
N THR A 220 14.14 -21.27 19.67
CA THR A 220 14.43 -19.87 19.33
C THR A 220 13.81 -19.48 17.97
N LEU A 221 13.92 -20.36 16.94
CA LEU A 221 13.33 -20.11 15.63
C LEU A 221 11.81 -19.94 15.70
N ILE A 222 11.13 -20.78 16.47
CA ILE A 222 9.68 -20.69 16.65
C ILE A 222 9.28 -19.43 17.43
N GLN A 223 10.06 -19.06 18.46
CA GLN A 223 9.83 -17.81 19.19
C GLN A 223 9.99 -16.58 18.29
N ASP A 224 11.05 -16.54 17.47
CA ASP A 224 11.29 -15.45 16.52
C ASP A 224 10.19 -15.38 15.45
N LEU A 225 9.70 -16.53 14.94
CA LEU A 225 8.61 -16.58 13.98
C LEU A 225 7.29 -16.08 14.58
N LEU A 226 7.00 -16.42 15.84
CA LEU A 226 5.86 -15.89 16.58
C LEU A 226 5.98 -14.38 16.82
N ALA A 227 7.17 -13.88 17.15
CA ALA A 227 7.42 -12.46 17.31
C ALA A 227 7.19 -11.71 16.00
N PHE A 228 7.66 -12.27 14.86
CA PHE A 228 7.39 -11.72 13.52
C PHE A 228 5.90 -11.73 13.17
N SER A 229 5.18 -12.81 13.46
CA SER A 229 3.73 -12.90 13.23
C SER A 229 2.95 -11.90 14.10
N ARG A 230 3.32 -11.77 15.39
CA ARG A 230 2.68 -10.81 16.31
C ARG A 230 2.94 -9.36 15.94
N ALA A 231 4.14 -9.04 15.47
CA ALA A 231 4.48 -7.70 15.00
C ALA A 231 3.52 -7.23 13.88
N GLY A 232 2.82 -8.15 13.15
CA GLY A 232 1.81 -7.82 12.14
C GLY A 232 0.37 -7.68 12.63
N ARG A 233 0.04 -8.16 13.85
CA ARG A 233 -1.35 -8.29 14.31
C ARG A 233 -1.79 -7.29 15.36
N GLN A 234 -0.88 -6.75 16.14
CA GLN A 234 -1.24 -5.80 17.17
C GLN A 234 -1.65 -4.50 16.48
N GLY A 235 -2.97 -4.27 16.44
CA GLY A 235 -3.53 -2.94 16.21
C GLY A 235 -2.73 -1.99 17.09
N THR A 236 -2.17 -0.98 16.49
CA THR A 236 -1.26 -0.06 17.15
C THR A 236 -2.04 0.78 18.15
N ASP A 237 -2.12 0.32 19.39
CA ASP A 237 -2.34 1.24 20.50
C ASP A 237 -1.06 2.09 20.58
N LEU A 238 -1.07 3.17 19.80
CA LEU A 238 0.01 4.13 19.79
C LEU A 238 -0.16 5.01 21.00
N GLU A 239 0.87 5.07 21.83
CA GLU A 239 0.94 5.94 23.01
C GLU A 239 2.14 6.88 22.89
N SER A 240 2.09 8.01 23.61
CA SER A 240 3.25 8.89 23.72
C SER A 240 4.35 8.15 24.47
N THR A 241 5.41 7.80 23.77
CA THR A 241 6.48 6.92 24.25
C THR A 241 7.81 7.68 24.25
N ASP A 242 8.44 7.81 25.44
CA ASP A 242 9.78 8.37 25.58
C ASP A 242 10.82 7.34 25.08
N CYS A 243 11.52 7.69 23.99
CA CYS A 243 12.54 6.82 23.42
C CYS A 243 13.77 6.64 24.30
N ASN A 244 14.06 7.55 25.24
CA ASN A 244 15.14 7.36 26.22
C ASN A 244 14.82 6.18 27.14
N GLU A 245 13.62 6.12 27.69
CA GLU A 245 13.19 5.00 28.53
C GLU A 245 13.16 3.67 27.77
N VAL A 246 12.74 3.71 26.50
CA VAL A 246 12.71 2.53 25.63
C VAL A 246 14.11 1.97 25.43
N VAL A 247 15.07 2.83 25.09
CA VAL A 247 16.48 2.41 24.90
C VAL A 247 17.09 1.92 26.20
N GLU A 248 16.84 2.58 27.32
CA GLU A 248 17.27 2.09 28.64
C GLU A 248 16.74 0.69 28.94
N GLN A 249 15.49 0.40 28.63
CA GLN A 249 14.91 -0.93 28.79
C GLN A 249 15.59 -1.96 27.88
N ALA A 250 15.85 -1.61 26.61
CA ALA A 250 16.58 -2.47 25.69
C ALA A 250 18.02 -2.78 26.17
N LEU A 251 18.72 -1.77 26.72
CA LEU A 251 20.06 -1.94 27.30
C LEU A 251 20.05 -2.82 28.55
N LYS A 252 19.03 -2.69 29.41
CA LYS A 252 18.84 -3.60 30.55
C LYS A 252 18.69 -5.05 30.10
N ASN A 253 17.93 -5.29 29.04
CA ASN A 253 17.76 -6.64 28.46
C ASN A 253 19.06 -7.19 27.84
N LEU A 254 19.94 -6.32 27.34
CA LEU A 254 21.22 -6.68 26.75
C LEU A 254 22.41 -6.62 27.71
N GLN A 255 22.18 -6.38 29.02
CA GLN A 255 23.23 -6.13 30.00
C GLN A 255 24.32 -7.22 30.06
N ALA A 256 23.94 -8.49 29.94
CA ALA A 256 24.90 -9.60 29.91
C ALA A 256 25.84 -9.52 28.69
N ALA A 257 25.25 -9.33 27.50
CA ALA A 257 26.01 -9.23 26.25
C ALA A 257 26.93 -7.99 26.23
N ILE A 258 26.47 -6.86 26.77
CA ILE A 258 27.27 -5.64 26.92
C ILE A 258 28.50 -5.90 27.81
N ARG A 259 28.31 -6.56 28.95
CA ARG A 259 29.43 -6.87 29.86
C ARG A 259 30.43 -7.88 29.27
N GLU A 260 29.92 -8.92 28.62
CA GLU A 260 30.76 -9.97 28.02
C GLU A 260 31.60 -9.45 26.85
N SER A 261 31.09 -8.45 26.13
CA SER A 261 31.75 -7.88 24.96
C SER A 261 32.57 -6.62 25.26
N ASP A 262 32.47 -6.07 26.47
CA ASP A 262 33.01 -4.76 26.85
C ASP A 262 32.50 -3.63 25.94
N ALA A 263 31.21 -3.74 25.54
CA ALA A 263 30.59 -2.80 24.64
C ALA A 263 30.31 -1.46 25.31
N ARG A 264 30.58 -0.38 24.59
CA ARG A 264 30.21 0.99 24.95
C ARG A 264 29.03 1.45 24.13
N VAL A 265 27.99 1.96 24.79
CA VAL A 265 26.82 2.53 24.13
C VAL A 265 26.69 4.01 24.55
N ASP A 266 26.81 4.90 23.57
CA ASP A 266 26.66 6.34 23.74
C ASP A 266 25.28 6.76 23.23
N LEU A 267 24.51 7.45 24.06
CA LEU A 267 23.15 7.89 23.71
C LEU A 267 23.11 9.41 23.53
N GLY A 268 22.57 9.85 22.39
CA GLY A 268 22.16 11.24 22.19
C GLY A 268 20.83 11.55 22.90
N SER A 269 20.30 12.73 22.66
CA SER A 269 18.96 13.09 23.13
C SER A 269 17.91 12.47 22.21
N LEU A 270 17.05 11.62 22.75
CA LEU A 270 16.01 10.94 21.98
C LEU A 270 14.64 11.57 22.24
N PRO A 271 13.78 11.69 21.20
CA PRO A 271 12.45 12.29 21.32
C PRO A 271 11.44 11.35 21.98
N SER A 272 10.28 11.92 22.34
CA SER A 272 9.04 11.15 22.52
C SER A 272 8.30 11.04 21.19
N VAL A 273 7.75 9.85 20.91
CA VAL A 273 7.06 9.54 19.67
C VAL A 273 5.74 8.81 19.92
N MET A 274 4.79 8.91 19.01
CA MET A 274 3.56 8.12 19.05
C MET A 274 3.86 6.70 18.54
N ALA A 275 4.04 5.75 19.46
CA ALA A 275 4.44 4.39 19.09
C ALA A 275 3.97 3.34 20.10
N ASN A 276 4.06 2.07 19.72
CA ASN A 276 3.92 0.96 20.65
C ASN A 276 5.25 0.73 21.40
N ARG A 277 5.25 1.01 22.71
CA ARG A 277 6.45 0.91 23.56
C ARG A 277 7.15 -0.45 23.46
N ALA A 278 6.40 -1.55 23.52
CA ALA A 278 6.98 -2.89 23.48
C ALA A 278 7.66 -3.20 22.15
N GLN A 279 7.08 -2.75 21.04
CA GLN A 279 7.66 -2.91 19.72
C GLN A 279 8.93 -2.08 19.54
N LEU A 280 8.96 -0.84 20.07
CA LEU A 280 10.19 -0.05 20.03
C LEU A 280 11.30 -0.63 20.91
N VAL A 281 11.00 -1.18 22.09
CA VAL A 281 11.99 -1.89 22.90
C VAL A 281 12.59 -3.07 22.10
N GLN A 282 11.76 -3.85 21.41
CA GLN A 282 12.21 -4.95 20.55
C GLN A 282 13.05 -4.48 19.38
N LEU A 283 12.68 -3.38 18.74
CA LEU A 283 13.43 -2.75 17.64
C LEU A 283 14.85 -2.39 18.09
N PHE A 284 14.98 -1.58 19.15
CA PHE A 284 16.28 -1.16 19.67
C PHE A 284 17.09 -2.34 20.18
N GLN A 285 16.46 -3.29 20.86
CA GLN A 285 17.14 -4.51 21.32
C GLN A 285 17.72 -5.32 20.15
N ASN A 286 17.01 -5.46 19.04
CA ASN A 286 17.50 -6.15 17.86
C ASN A 286 18.64 -5.40 17.17
N LEU A 287 18.53 -4.07 17.01
CA LEU A 287 19.56 -3.27 16.35
C LEU A 287 20.83 -3.18 17.19
N ILE A 288 20.73 -2.85 18.48
CA ILE A 288 21.87 -2.78 19.42
C ILE A 288 22.49 -4.18 19.61
N GLY A 289 21.65 -5.22 19.74
CA GLY A 289 22.12 -6.61 19.84
C GLY A 289 22.91 -7.05 18.62
N ASN A 290 22.51 -6.64 17.41
CA ASN A 290 23.26 -6.90 16.20
C ASN A 290 24.61 -6.16 16.19
N ALA A 291 24.65 -4.90 16.62
CA ALA A 291 25.87 -4.12 16.73
C ALA A 291 26.89 -4.77 17.69
N ILE A 292 26.44 -5.28 18.84
CA ILE A 292 27.29 -6.03 19.79
C ILE A 292 27.78 -7.34 19.17
N LYS A 293 26.90 -8.04 18.46
CA LYS A 293 27.17 -9.37 17.91
C LYS A 293 28.14 -9.35 16.73
N PHE A 294 27.95 -8.43 15.78
CA PHE A 294 28.74 -8.34 14.54
C PHE A 294 29.97 -7.44 14.68
N ARG A 295 30.57 -7.45 15.89
CA ARG A 295 31.81 -6.73 16.17
C ARG A 295 33.01 -7.29 15.41
N GLY A 296 34.00 -6.44 15.17
CA GLY A 296 35.33 -6.83 14.73
C GLY A 296 36.21 -7.31 15.90
N ASN A 297 37.50 -7.01 15.81
CA ASN A 297 38.49 -7.35 16.87
C ASN A 297 38.48 -6.35 18.03
N GLU A 298 37.92 -5.17 17.85
CA GLU A 298 37.81 -4.12 18.85
C GLU A 298 36.52 -4.24 19.65
N PRO A 299 36.46 -3.72 20.90
CA PRO A 299 35.23 -3.62 21.65
C PRO A 299 34.16 -2.86 20.84
N PRO A 300 32.87 -3.28 20.89
CA PRO A 300 31.81 -2.59 20.20
C PRO A 300 31.61 -1.18 20.75
N VAL A 301 31.60 -0.20 19.85
CA VAL A 301 31.20 1.18 20.15
C VAL A 301 29.93 1.46 19.35
N ILE A 302 28.86 1.75 20.06
CA ILE A 302 27.52 1.92 19.48
C ILE A 302 27.04 3.32 19.84
N GLN A 303 26.59 4.06 18.86
CA GLN A 303 26.04 5.40 19.01
C GLN A 303 24.57 5.40 18.57
N VAL A 304 23.68 5.95 19.40
CA VAL A 304 22.24 6.05 19.12
C VAL A 304 21.86 7.51 19.16
N ASP A 305 21.45 8.05 18.03
CA ASP A 305 21.06 9.45 17.86
C ASP A 305 19.68 9.57 17.21
N ALA A 306 19.05 10.72 17.39
CA ALA A 306 17.85 11.10 16.67
C ALA A 306 17.92 12.56 16.21
N GLU A 307 17.44 12.82 15.02
CA GLU A 307 17.35 14.17 14.46
C GLU A 307 16.00 14.38 13.76
N THR A 308 15.61 15.62 13.61
CA THR A 308 14.37 16.00 12.92
C THR A 308 14.61 16.04 11.41
N LEU A 309 13.77 15.35 10.65
CA LEU A 309 13.78 15.36 9.20
C LEU A 309 12.38 15.74 8.67
N GLU A 310 12.16 17.01 8.34
CA GLU A 310 10.85 17.54 7.92
C GLU A 310 9.73 17.17 8.93
N ASP A 311 8.81 16.27 8.55
CA ASP A 311 7.70 15.80 9.37
C ASP A 311 7.96 14.44 10.04
N GLU A 312 9.21 13.97 10.06
CA GLU A 312 9.61 12.67 10.62
C GLU A 312 10.79 12.84 11.61
N TRP A 313 10.89 11.93 12.56
CA TRP A 313 12.10 11.70 13.34
C TRP A 313 12.99 10.69 12.62
N LEU A 314 14.25 11.03 12.38
CA LEU A 314 15.27 10.11 11.88
C LEU A 314 16.11 9.60 13.05
N PHE A 315 16.06 8.29 13.30
CA PHE A 315 16.91 7.60 14.27
C PHE A 315 18.08 6.96 13.55
N THR A 316 19.26 7.04 14.14
CA THR A 316 20.49 6.45 13.61
C THR A 316 21.18 5.63 14.69
N ILE A 317 21.46 4.36 14.41
CA ILE A 317 22.26 3.46 15.26
C ILE A 317 23.53 3.11 14.50
N THR A 318 24.65 3.63 14.95
CA THR A 318 25.95 3.43 14.31
C THR A 318 26.82 2.50 15.15
N ASP A 319 27.48 1.54 14.49
CA ASP A 319 28.44 0.62 15.09
C ASP A 319 29.80 0.66 14.38
N ASN A 320 30.87 0.20 15.08
CA ASN A 320 32.21 0.01 14.56
C ASN A 320 32.50 -1.45 14.16
N GLY A 321 31.46 -2.20 13.79
CA GLY A 321 31.54 -3.64 13.51
C GLY A 321 32.16 -3.99 12.16
N ILE A 322 31.94 -5.23 11.71
CA ILE A 322 32.53 -5.77 10.47
C ILE A 322 31.97 -5.12 9.19
N GLY A 323 30.84 -4.40 9.29
CA GLY A 323 30.16 -3.79 8.14
C GLY A 323 29.47 -4.80 7.22
N ILE A 324 28.77 -4.28 6.23
CA ILE A 324 27.94 -5.03 5.27
C ILE A 324 28.32 -4.58 3.86
N ALA A 325 28.48 -5.52 2.94
CA ALA A 325 28.74 -5.20 1.55
C ALA A 325 27.47 -4.59 0.90
N PRO A 326 27.62 -3.57 0.03
CA PRO A 326 26.48 -2.81 -0.53
C PRO A 326 25.42 -3.69 -1.22
N GLU A 327 25.84 -4.78 -1.84
CA GLU A 327 24.97 -5.75 -2.52
C GLU A 327 23.97 -6.45 -1.58
N TYR A 328 24.25 -6.49 -0.27
CA TYR A 328 23.39 -7.14 0.72
C TYR A 328 22.55 -6.18 1.55
N CYS A 329 22.73 -4.87 1.42
CA CYS A 329 22.04 -3.87 2.26
C CYS A 329 20.50 -3.93 2.16
N GLN A 330 19.95 -4.38 1.05
CA GLN A 330 18.51 -4.62 0.90
C GLN A 330 18.10 -6.01 1.40
N ASP A 331 18.94 -7.00 1.21
CA ASP A 331 18.66 -8.41 1.49
C ASP A 331 18.61 -8.74 2.99
N ILE A 332 19.29 -7.97 3.83
CA ILE A 332 19.37 -8.25 5.28
C ILE A 332 18.03 -8.13 6.02
N PHE A 333 17.04 -7.46 5.43
CA PHE A 333 15.69 -7.34 5.97
C PHE A 333 14.76 -8.49 5.55
N VAL A 334 15.23 -9.37 4.67
CA VAL A 334 14.47 -10.56 4.24
C VAL A 334 14.53 -11.62 5.34
N ILE A 335 13.37 -12.20 5.68
CA ILE A 335 13.25 -13.24 6.71
C ILE A 335 14.16 -14.46 6.39
N PHE A 336 14.86 -14.98 7.39
CA PHE A 336 15.82 -16.09 7.30
C PHE A 336 17.09 -15.79 6.48
N LYS A 337 17.27 -14.58 5.98
CA LYS A 337 18.49 -14.20 5.26
C LYS A 337 19.65 -14.01 6.25
N ARG A 338 20.78 -14.59 5.94
CA ARG A 338 22.03 -14.49 6.73
C ARG A 338 23.22 -14.30 5.81
N LEU A 339 24.15 -13.44 6.19
CA LEU A 339 25.37 -13.16 5.43
C LEU A 339 26.56 -13.99 5.91
N HIS A 340 26.55 -14.42 7.17
CA HIS A 340 27.62 -15.20 7.80
C HIS A 340 27.11 -16.55 8.24
N THR A 341 28.07 -17.51 8.34
CA THR A 341 27.78 -18.83 8.84
C THR A 341 27.41 -18.79 10.32
N ARG A 342 26.75 -19.84 10.80
CA ARG A 342 26.33 -19.90 12.20
C ARG A 342 27.48 -20.09 13.17
N ALA A 343 28.55 -20.71 12.71
CA ALA A 343 29.76 -20.90 13.51
C ALA A 343 30.49 -19.58 13.77
N GLU A 344 30.37 -18.62 12.85
CA GLU A 344 30.96 -17.29 13.00
C GLU A 344 30.11 -16.37 13.87
N TYR A 345 28.78 -16.27 13.57
CA TYR A 345 27.86 -15.43 14.32
C TYR A 345 26.53 -16.16 14.58
N PRO A 346 26.14 -16.37 15.86
CA PRO A 346 24.87 -17.04 16.20
C PRO A 346 23.65 -16.20 15.77
N GLY A 347 22.50 -16.87 15.50
CA GLY A 347 21.24 -16.19 15.20
C GLY A 347 20.46 -16.82 14.05
N ASN A 348 19.19 -16.40 13.87
CA ASN A 348 18.23 -17.05 12.96
C ASN A 348 17.90 -16.22 11.71
N GLY A 349 18.35 -14.97 11.59
CA GLY A 349 18.07 -14.10 10.45
C GLY A 349 16.64 -13.54 10.42
N ILE A 350 15.99 -13.41 11.58
CA ILE A 350 14.62 -12.87 11.69
C ILE A 350 14.60 -11.48 12.32
N GLY A 351 15.57 -11.13 13.17
CA GLY A 351 15.56 -9.88 13.94
C GLY A 351 15.43 -8.62 13.09
N LEU A 352 16.17 -8.49 11.98
CA LEU A 352 16.05 -7.33 11.09
C LEU A 352 14.74 -7.32 10.29
N ALA A 353 14.19 -8.47 9.95
CA ALA A 353 12.85 -8.55 9.34
C ALA A 353 11.74 -8.10 10.32
N ILE A 354 11.90 -8.40 11.62
CA ILE A 354 11.02 -7.86 12.67
C ILE A 354 11.16 -6.34 12.75
N CYS A 355 12.38 -5.80 12.72
CA CYS A 355 12.63 -4.35 12.72
C CYS A 355 11.92 -3.67 11.54
N HIS A 356 12.05 -4.22 10.34
CA HIS A 356 11.39 -3.70 9.15
C HIS A 356 9.87 -3.68 9.32
N LYS A 357 9.29 -4.78 9.77
CA LYS A 357 7.84 -4.89 9.98
C LYS A 357 7.31 -3.92 11.06
N ILE A 358 8.05 -3.74 12.16
CA ILE A 358 7.70 -2.76 13.20
C ILE A 358 7.67 -1.35 12.61
N ILE A 359 8.71 -0.96 11.88
CA ILE A 359 8.80 0.39 11.31
C ILE A 359 7.74 0.64 10.25
N GLU A 360 7.47 -0.32 9.36
CA GLU A 360 6.37 -0.22 8.38
C GLU A 360 5.00 0.00 9.05
N GLN A 361 4.72 -0.70 10.15
CA GLN A 361 3.47 -0.52 10.91
C GLN A 361 3.33 0.86 11.55
N HIS A 362 4.44 1.46 11.94
CA HIS A 362 4.47 2.83 12.46
C HIS A 362 4.42 3.88 11.34
N GLY A 363 4.44 3.46 10.06
CA GLY A 363 4.39 4.34 8.89
C GLY A 363 5.74 4.96 8.54
N GLY A 364 6.85 4.40 9.04
CA GLY A 364 8.20 4.82 8.75
C GLY A 364 8.90 3.93 7.71
N ARG A 365 10.19 4.14 7.55
CA ARG A 365 11.08 3.35 6.69
C ARG A 365 12.38 3.02 7.43
N ILE A 366 13.02 1.87 7.13
CA ILE A 366 14.30 1.46 7.69
C ILE A 366 15.26 1.08 6.58
N TRP A 367 16.53 1.46 6.72
CA TRP A 367 17.61 1.11 5.80
C TRP A 367 18.94 1.07 6.53
N VAL A 368 20.01 0.68 5.83
CA VAL A 368 21.38 0.64 6.35
C VAL A 368 22.33 1.33 5.40
N GLU A 369 23.29 2.06 5.96
CA GLU A 369 24.47 2.60 5.28
C GLU A 369 25.69 1.90 5.90
N SER A 370 26.43 1.15 5.09
CA SER A 370 27.53 0.34 5.62
C SER A 370 28.63 0.12 4.60
N GLN A 371 29.84 -0.11 5.10
CA GLN A 371 30.99 -0.50 4.31
C GLN A 371 31.75 -1.60 5.05
N PRO A 372 32.21 -2.69 4.36
CA PRO A 372 33.01 -3.74 4.97
C PRO A 372 34.23 -3.18 5.72
N GLY A 373 34.38 -3.59 6.97
CA GLY A 373 35.47 -3.17 7.86
C GLY A 373 35.36 -1.77 8.46
N ARG A 374 34.24 -1.06 8.25
CA ARG A 374 34.02 0.31 8.80
C ARG A 374 32.79 0.41 9.69
N GLY A 375 32.09 -0.70 9.92
CA GLY A 375 30.86 -0.72 10.69
C GLY A 375 29.62 -0.43 9.85
N SER A 376 28.49 -0.23 10.53
CA SER A 376 27.18 0.01 9.91
C SER A 376 26.44 1.13 10.62
N SER A 377 25.61 1.85 9.87
CA SER A 377 24.65 2.82 10.39
C SER A 377 23.25 2.38 9.98
N PHE A 378 22.49 1.81 10.91
CA PHE A 378 21.09 1.50 10.72
C PHE A 378 20.28 2.76 10.95
N LYS A 379 19.45 3.12 9.99
CA LYS A 379 18.62 4.32 10.01
C LYS A 379 17.16 3.96 9.85
N PHE A 380 16.30 4.60 10.65
CA PHE A 380 14.87 4.45 10.47
C PHE A 380 14.13 5.75 10.77
N THR A 381 12.96 5.94 10.15
CA THR A 381 12.12 7.10 10.41
C THR A 381 10.86 6.71 11.16
N LEU A 382 10.34 7.65 11.95
CA LEU A 382 9.01 7.60 12.56
C LEU A 382 8.29 8.93 12.30
N PRO A 383 7.02 8.91 11.82
CA PRO A 383 6.27 10.14 11.57
C PRO A 383 6.09 10.96 12.85
N MET A 384 6.22 12.28 12.74
CA MET A 384 5.78 13.20 13.80
C MET A 384 4.25 13.22 13.81
N ARG A 385 3.64 12.53 14.78
CA ARG A 385 2.19 12.55 14.98
C ARG A 385 1.90 13.44 16.18
N GLU A 386 0.93 14.34 16.04
CA GLU A 386 0.44 15.13 17.18
C GLU A 386 -0.15 14.21 18.24
N VAL A 387 0.23 14.42 19.50
CA VAL A 387 -0.38 13.73 20.64
C VAL A 387 -1.83 14.21 20.74
N PRO A 388 -2.84 13.32 20.75
CA PRO A 388 -4.21 13.74 20.94
C PRO A 388 -4.35 14.53 22.26
N ALA A 389 -4.98 15.71 22.21
CA ALA A 389 -5.10 16.64 23.33
C ALA A 389 -5.77 16.05 24.60
N GLU A 390 -6.38 14.88 24.52
CA GLU A 390 -6.92 14.15 25.67
C GLU A 390 -5.84 13.44 26.51
N GLN A 391 -4.70 13.06 25.93
CA GLN A 391 -3.60 12.42 26.66
C GLN A 391 -2.68 13.44 27.34
N GLU A 392 -2.55 14.65 26.84
CA GLU A 392 -1.80 15.72 27.49
C GLU A 392 -2.40 16.09 28.86
N ARG A 393 -3.71 16.09 29.00
CA ARG A 393 -4.40 16.41 30.26
C ARG A 393 -4.23 15.35 31.38
N GLN A 394 -3.91 14.10 30.99
CA GLN A 394 -3.65 13.04 31.98
C GLN A 394 -2.22 13.07 32.51
N LEU A 395 -1.26 13.56 31.74
CA LEU A 395 0.14 13.70 32.18
C LEU A 395 0.36 14.91 33.08
N GLU A 396 -0.38 16.02 32.90
CA GLU A 396 -0.30 17.20 33.78
C GLU A 396 -0.93 16.98 35.17
N HIS A 397 -1.76 15.96 35.36
CA HIS A 397 -2.39 15.64 36.65
C HIS A 397 -1.60 14.63 37.49
N CYS A 398 -0.47 14.11 36.99
CA CYS A 398 0.42 13.18 37.71
C CYS A 398 1.79 13.77 38.09
N SER A 399 1.98 15.08 37.87
CA SER A 399 3.23 15.78 38.25
C SER A 399 3.13 16.49 39.61
#